data_1f3149147091c57872e0ba2148c58f36
#
_entry.id   1f3149147091c57872e0ba2148c58f36
#
_cell.length_a   1.000
_cell.length_b   1.000
_cell.length_c   1.000
_cell.angle_alpha   90.00
_cell.angle_beta   90.00
_cell.angle_gamma   90.00
#
_symmetry.space_group_name_H-M   'P 1'
#
loop_
_entity.id
_entity.type
_entity.pdbx_description
1 polymer ?
#
loop_
_entity_poly.entity_id
_entity_poly.type
_entity_poly.pdbx_seq_one_letter_code
_entity_poly.pdbx_strand_id
1 'polypeptide(L)'
;MTSDLFPSFLKWSDCKSKDEKKPDTLELKVTELETWESEYSINLNAEIKQKDEFIEMSISLKSHESKNSALLDLWNKAVSMKRLAIGDTIAIETWIGKSTKSDNPMRRWRLIKND
;
A
#
# COMPACT_ATOMS: atom_id res chain seq x y z
N MET A 1 23.60 -14.96 5.29
CA MET A 1 22.38 -14.17 5.26
C MET A 1 21.20 -15.06 5.60
N THR A 2 20.48 -14.71 6.65
CA THR A 2 19.30 -15.48 7.03
C THR A 2 18.12 -15.04 6.21
N SER A 3 17.38 -16.00 5.66
CA SER A 3 16.11 -15.71 5.04
C SER A 3 15.00 -15.89 6.07
N ASP A 4 14.10 -14.94 6.14
CA ASP A 4 12.95 -15.04 7.02
C ASP A 4 11.96 -16.06 6.47
N LEU A 5 11.40 -16.87 7.36
CA LEU A 5 10.37 -17.83 6.98
C LEU A 5 9.01 -17.19 6.78
N PHE A 6 8.86 -15.94 7.22
CA PHE A 6 7.59 -15.21 7.15
C PHE A 6 7.76 -13.93 6.35
N PRO A 7 6.70 -13.47 5.67
CA PRO A 7 6.76 -12.21 4.94
C PRO A 7 7.15 -11.05 5.86
N SER A 8 7.98 -10.16 5.36
CA SER A 8 8.29 -8.92 6.06
C SER A 8 7.15 -7.93 5.86
N PHE A 9 7.00 -7.01 6.81
CA PHE A 9 6.03 -5.92 6.70
C PHE A 9 6.70 -4.68 6.14
N LEU A 10 6.01 -4.02 5.23
CA LEU A 10 6.41 -2.72 4.75
C LEU A 10 5.90 -1.65 5.72
N LYS A 11 6.76 -0.68 6.03
CA LYS A 11 6.39 0.44 6.89
C LYS A 11 6.22 1.70 6.04
N TRP A 12 5.00 2.22 5.99
CA TRP A 12 4.73 3.45 5.25
C TRP A 12 5.43 4.66 5.85
N SER A 13 5.78 4.62 7.14
CA SER A 13 6.52 5.71 7.78
C SER A 13 7.89 5.95 7.17
N ASP A 14 8.43 4.99 6.42
CA ASP A 14 9.69 5.15 5.71
C ASP A 14 9.53 5.97 4.42
N CYS A 15 8.30 6.18 3.97
CA CYS A 15 8.00 6.97 2.79
C CYS A 15 7.81 8.42 3.20
N LYS A 16 8.73 9.29 2.79
CA LYS A 16 8.80 10.67 3.32
C LYS A 16 8.55 11.77 2.30
N SER A 17 8.20 11.42 1.06
CA SER A 17 7.90 12.43 0.06
C SER A 17 6.77 13.36 0.51
N LYS A 18 6.93 14.65 0.26
CA LYS A 18 5.90 15.66 0.51
C LYS A 18 5.40 16.28 -0.78
N ASP A 19 5.80 15.74 -1.92
CA ASP A 19 5.48 16.26 -3.23
C ASP A 19 4.63 15.27 -4.01
N GLU A 20 3.39 15.65 -4.30
CA GLU A 20 2.46 14.82 -5.08
C GLU A 20 3.02 14.48 -6.47
N LYS A 21 3.85 15.37 -7.03
CA LYS A 21 4.44 15.14 -8.36
C LYS A 21 5.63 14.22 -8.32
N LYS A 22 6.20 14.00 -7.15
CA LYS A 22 7.33 13.10 -6.92
C LYS A 22 7.06 12.21 -5.72
N PRO A 23 5.97 11.43 -5.77
CA PRO A 23 5.59 10.59 -4.62
C PRO A 23 6.58 9.44 -4.43
N ASP A 24 6.58 8.88 -3.25
CA ASP A 24 7.20 7.57 -3.06
C ASP A 24 6.34 6.52 -3.74
N THR A 25 6.98 5.62 -4.47
CA THR A 25 6.26 4.64 -5.28
C THR A 25 6.66 3.23 -4.88
N LEU A 26 5.65 2.39 -4.68
CA LEU A 26 5.83 0.97 -4.40
C LEU A 26 5.19 0.18 -5.54
N GLU A 27 5.99 -0.65 -6.23
CA GLU A 27 5.47 -1.55 -7.24
C GLU A 27 5.19 -2.90 -6.62
N LEU A 28 4.05 -3.48 -6.96
CA LEU A 28 3.69 -4.80 -6.45
C LEU A 28 2.92 -5.60 -7.48
N LYS A 29 2.99 -6.91 -7.31
CA LYS A 29 2.19 -7.86 -8.09
C LYS A 29 1.07 -8.37 -7.20
N VAL A 30 -0.16 -8.30 -7.69
CA VAL A 30 -1.34 -8.73 -6.95
C VAL A 30 -1.36 -10.25 -6.91
N THR A 31 -1.27 -10.83 -5.71
CA THR A 31 -1.36 -12.27 -5.51
C THR A 31 -2.64 -12.65 -4.77
N GLU A 32 -3.23 -11.71 -4.04
CA GLU A 32 -4.48 -11.90 -3.33
C GLU A 32 -5.30 -10.63 -3.43
N LEU A 33 -6.61 -10.76 -3.49
CA LEU A 33 -7.53 -9.62 -3.47
C LEU A 33 -8.10 -9.36 -2.08
N GLU A 34 -8.19 -10.40 -1.27
CA GLU A 34 -8.76 -10.31 0.07
C GLU A 34 -7.71 -9.79 1.06
N THR A 35 -8.19 -8.93 1.96
CA THR A 35 -7.37 -8.44 3.06
C THR A 35 -7.53 -9.36 4.26
N TRP A 36 -6.61 -9.25 5.20
CA TRP A 36 -6.69 -9.97 6.46
C TRP A 36 -6.40 -9.01 7.61
N GLU A 37 -6.97 -9.30 8.76
CA GLU A 37 -6.87 -8.43 9.91
C GLU A 37 -5.97 -9.06 10.97
N SER A 38 -5.01 -8.27 11.45
CA SER A 38 -4.21 -8.64 12.60
C SER A 38 -4.69 -7.86 13.82
N GLU A 39 -4.05 -8.09 14.94
CA GLU A 39 -4.33 -7.33 16.17
C GLU A 39 -4.11 -5.82 15.97
N TYR A 40 -3.24 -5.43 15.05
CA TYR A 40 -2.80 -4.04 14.88
C TYR A 40 -3.33 -3.36 13.63
N SER A 41 -3.67 -4.12 12.60
CA SER A 41 -3.97 -3.50 11.31
C SER A 41 -4.73 -4.42 10.36
N ILE A 42 -5.26 -3.81 9.30
CA ILE A 42 -5.83 -4.53 8.16
C ILE A 42 -4.73 -4.57 7.11
N ASN A 43 -4.41 -5.78 6.63
CA ASN A 43 -3.22 -6.03 5.84
C ASN A 43 -3.55 -6.73 4.52
N LEU A 44 -2.62 -6.64 3.58
CA LEU A 44 -2.70 -7.33 2.30
C LEU A 44 -1.38 -8.05 2.04
N ASN A 45 -1.47 -9.31 1.60
CA ASN A 45 -0.29 -10.03 1.13
C ASN A 45 -0.13 -9.80 -0.37
N ALA A 46 1.09 -9.50 -0.79
CA ALA A 46 1.40 -9.27 -2.19
C ALA A 46 2.89 -9.52 -2.43
N GLU A 47 3.29 -9.59 -3.69
CA GLU A 47 4.71 -9.60 -4.05
C GLU A 47 5.14 -8.16 -4.30
N ILE A 48 6.09 -7.68 -3.50
CA ILE A 48 6.57 -6.30 -3.55
C ILE A 48 7.89 -6.27 -4.30
N LYS A 49 8.03 -5.32 -5.21
CA LYS A 49 9.28 -5.16 -5.94
C LYS A 49 10.36 -4.58 -5.04
N GLN A 50 11.43 -5.34 -4.84
CA GLN A 50 12.61 -4.94 -4.10
C GLN A 50 13.80 -5.07 -5.05
N LYS A 51 14.42 -3.93 -5.39
CA LYS A 51 15.43 -3.90 -6.46
C LYS A 51 14.82 -4.43 -7.75
N ASP A 52 15.30 -5.53 -8.28
CA ASP A 52 14.78 -6.11 -9.51
C ASP A 52 13.96 -7.39 -9.27
N GLU A 53 13.60 -7.66 -8.03
CA GLU A 53 12.87 -8.88 -7.66
C GLU A 53 11.56 -8.56 -6.98
N PHE A 54 10.58 -9.46 -7.15
CA PHE A 54 9.32 -9.41 -6.39
C PHE A 54 9.44 -10.37 -5.22
N ILE A 55 9.22 -9.86 -4.02
CA ILE A 55 9.34 -10.61 -2.78
C ILE A 55 7.99 -10.60 -2.07
N GLU A 56 7.54 -11.77 -1.62
CA GLU A 56 6.29 -11.87 -0.89
C GLU A 56 6.40 -11.13 0.45
N MET A 57 5.49 -10.18 0.65
CA MET A 57 5.46 -9.35 1.85
C MET A 57 4.02 -9.01 2.20
N SER A 58 3.81 -8.54 3.43
CA SER A 58 2.54 -7.98 3.86
C SER A 58 2.65 -6.47 3.94
N ILE A 59 1.62 -5.78 3.51
CA ILE A 59 1.55 -4.33 3.66
C ILE A 59 0.32 -3.98 4.51
N SER A 60 0.46 -2.96 5.33
CA SER A 60 -0.66 -2.46 6.13
C SER A 60 -1.47 -1.49 5.29
N LEU A 61 -2.76 -1.77 5.12
CA LEU A 61 -3.66 -0.86 4.43
C LEU A 61 -4.28 0.15 5.38
N LYS A 62 -4.44 -0.22 6.64
CA LYS A 62 -4.95 0.68 7.67
C LYS A 62 -4.58 0.13 9.06
N SER A 63 -3.96 0.97 9.87
CA SER A 63 -3.74 0.67 11.28
C SER A 63 -5.06 0.86 12.05
N HIS A 64 -5.32 0.01 13.05
CA HIS A 64 -6.51 0.17 13.89
C HIS A 64 -6.51 1.48 14.68
N GLU A 65 -5.34 2.02 14.96
CA GLU A 65 -5.21 3.29 15.68
C GLU A 65 -5.35 4.50 14.75
N SER A 66 -5.25 4.32 13.45
CA SER A 66 -5.32 5.40 12.48
C SER A 66 -6.74 5.66 12.02
N LYS A 67 -7.09 6.93 11.86
CA LYS A 67 -8.36 7.33 11.25
C LYS A 67 -8.24 7.45 9.73
N ASN A 68 -7.02 7.31 9.20
CA ASN A 68 -6.78 7.42 7.78
C ASN A 68 -7.02 6.07 7.09
N SER A 69 -8.18 5.94 6.46
CA SER A 69 -8.57 4.72 5.75
C SER A 69 -8.42 4.86 4.22
N ALA A 70 -7.74 5.91 3.76
CA ALA A 70 -7.68 6.22 2.33
C ALA A 70 -7.13 5.06 1.48
N LEU A 71 -6.04 4.43 1.90
CA LEU A 71 -5.45 3.32 1.14
C LEU A 71 -6.38 2.11 1.12
N LEU A 72 -6.96 1.76 2.26
CA LEU A 72 -7.90 0.64 2.36
C LEU A 72 -9.12 0.90 1.47
N ASP A 73 -9.66 2.12 1.50
CA ASP A 73 -10.82 2.49 0.69
C ASP A 73 -10.51 2.41 -0.80
N LEU A 74 -9.33 2.87 -1.22
CA LEU A 74 -8.89 2.76 -2.62
C LEU A 74 -8.80 1.31 -3.05
N TRP A 75 -8.21 0.45 -2.21
CA TRP A 75 -8.09 -0.96 -2.50
C TRP A 75 -9.45 -1.63 -2.64
N ASN A 76 -10.32 -1.43 -1.65
CA ASN A 76 -11.65 -2.04 -1.65
C ASN A 76 -12.49 -1.56 -2.84
N LYS A 77 -12.39 -0.28 -3.19
CA LYS A 77 -13.09 0.26 -4.34
C LYS A 77 -12.62 -0.37 -5.65
N ALA A 78 -11.30 -0.49 -5.82
CA ALA A 78 -10.75 -1.10 -7.02
C ALA A 78 -11.15 -2.56 -7.16
N VAL A 79 -11.17 -3.30 -6.06
CA VAL A 79 -11.62 -4.71 -6.06
C VAL A 79 -13.11 -4.79 -6.37
N SER A 80 -13.94 -3.96 -5.74
CA SER A 80 -15.39 -4.01 -5.96
C SER A 80 -15.78 -3.61 -7.39
N MET A 81 -14.99 -2.73 -8.01
CA MET A 81 -15.20 -2.32 -9.40
C MET A 81 -14.54 -3.26 -10.42
N LYS A 82 -13.96 -4.36 -9.94
CA LYS A 82 -13.27 -5.36 -10.77
C LYS A 82 -12.13 -4.79 -11.60
N ARG A 83 -11.45 -3.79 -11.05
CA ARG A 83 -10.30 -3.16 -11.71
C ARG A 83 -8.97 -3.83 -11.40
N LEU A 84 -8.95 -4.72 -10.40
CA LEU A 84 -7.77 -5.49 -10.02
C LEU A 84 -8.04 -6.96 -10.16
N ALA A 85 -7.06 -7.71 -10.64
CA ALA A 85 -7.10 -9.15 -10.74
C ALA A 85 -5.77 -9.73 -10.28
N ILE A 86 -5.80 -10.97 -9.81
CA ILE A 86 -4.59 -11.68 -9.43
C ILE A 86 -3.67 -11.77 -10.65
N GLY A 87 -2.41 -11.41 -10.47
CA GLY A 87 -1.41 -11.35 -11.53
C GLY A 87 -1.14 -9.95 -12.07
N ASP A 88 -2.00 -8.98 -11.75
CA ASP A 88 -1.79 -7.60 -12.16
C ASP A 88 -0.58 -6.99 -11.45
N THR A 89 0.13 -6.13 -12.15
CA THR A 89 1.18 -5.31 -11.56
C THR A 89 0.65 -3.90 -11.39
N ILE A 90 0.75 -3.38 -10.17
CA ILE A 90 0.27 -2.04 -9.86
C ILE A 90 1.34 -1.26 -9.13
N ALA A 91 1.15 0.06 -9.08
CA ALA A 91 1.99 0.94 -8.27
C ALA A 91 1.12 1.64 -7.25
N ILE A 92 1.60 1.69 -6.01
CA ILE A 92 1.00 2.50 -4.96
C ILE A 92 1.90 3.71 -4.80
N GLU A 93 1.35 4.89 -5.06
CA GLU A 93 2.06 6.15 -4.85
C GLU A 93 1.57 6.79 -3.57
N THR A 94 2.49 7.32 -2.79
CA THR A 94 2.14 7.96 -1.52
C THR A 94 2.99 9.20 -1.29
N TRP A 95 2.40 10.19 -0.65
CA TRP A 95 3.06 11.44 -0.28
C TRP A 95 2.35 12.02 0.93
N ILE A 96 3.00 12.97 1.58
CA ILE A 96 2.40 13.69 2.70
C ILE A 96 1.89 15.02 2.16
N GLY A 97 0.57 15.20 2.19
CA GLY A 97 -0.08 16.44 1.76
C GLY A 97 -0.87 17.06 2.89
N LYS A 98 -1.56 18.14 2.58
CA LYS A 98 -2.45 18.76 3.56
C LYS A 98 -3.82 18.10 3.53
N SER A 99 -4.43 17.97 4.70
CA SER A 99 -5.81 17.53 4.79
C SER A 99 -6.75 18.59 4.20
N THR A 100 -7.82 18.15 3.55
CA THR A 100 -8.82 19.08 3.03
C THR A 100 -9.63 19.75 4.14
N LYS A 101 -9.61 19.18 5.35
CA LYS A 101 -10.38 19.68 6.50
C LYS A 101 -9.54 20.49 7.50
N SER A 102 -8.24 20.43 7.38
CA SER A 102 -7.33 21.14 8.29
C SER A 102 -5.98 21.30 7.61
N ASP A 103 -5.13 22.17 8.18
CA ASP A 103 -3.78 22.38 7.66
C ASP A 103 -2.79 21.33 8.15
N ASN A 104 -3.25 20.32 8.89
CA ASN A 104 -2.39 19.24 9.39
C ASN A 104 -1.90 18.35 8.27
N PRO A 105 -0.64 17.91 8.30
CA PRO A 105 -0.13 16.97 7.32
C PRO A 105 -0.91 15.66 7.38
N MET A 106 -1.18 15.10 6.22
CA MET A 106 -1.89 13.85 6.10
C MET A 106 -1.28 13.04 4.98
N ARG A 107 -1.07 11.74 5.20
CA ARG A 107 -0.59 10.86 4.15
C ARG A 107 -1.68 10.63 3.12
N ARG A 108 -1.32 10.77 1.86
CA ARG A 108 -2.23 10.56 0.74
C ARG A 108 -1.71 9.43 -0.14
N TRP A 109 -2.61 8.85 -0.93
CA TRP A 109 -2.35 7.65 -1.71
C TRP A 109 -2.97 7.73 -3.09
N ARG A 110 -2.35 6.99 -4.03
CA ARG A 110 -2.91 6.80 -5.36
C ARG A 110 -2.53 5.41 -5.86
N LEU A 111 -3.49 4.69 -6.42
CA LEU A 111 -3.24 3.38 -7.04
C LEU A 111 -3.19 3.55 -8.55
N ILE A 112 -2.16 2.99 -9.16
CA ILE A 112 -1.96 3.04 -10.62
C ILE A 112 -1.74 1.63 -11.11
N LYS A 113 -2.51 1.24 -12.12
CA LYS A 113 -2.32 -0.07 -12.74
C LYS A 113 -1.30 0.05 -13.86
N ASN A 114 -0.29 -0.79 -13.81
CA ASN A 114 0.72 -0.88 -14.86
C ASN A 114 0.25 -1.87 -15.92
N ASP A 115 0.23 -1.42 -17.15
CA ASP A 115 -0.12 -2.28 -18.29
C ASP A 115 1.12 -2.97 -18.85
#